data_6b62c266986ab82033ea7f78a07fda32
#
_entry.id   6b62c266986ab82033ea7f78a07fda32
#
_cell.length_a   1.000
_cell.length_b   1.000
_cell.length_c   1.000
_cell.angle_alpha   90.00
_cell.angle_beta   90.00
_cell.angle_gamma   90.00
#
_symmetry.space_group_name_H-M   'P 1'
#
loop_
_entity.id
_entity.type
_entity.pdbx_description
1 polymer ?
#
loop_
_entity_poly.entity_id
_entity_poly.type
_entity_poly.pdbx_seq_one_letter_code
_entity_poly.pdbx_strand_id
1 'polypeptide(L)'
;MLGTRRGESSSTPATLEQLLSDHAANAAWHVDALLGTGAVGDPRPPFDAAIDWFNAQPAKKLAVDVPSGLDCDTGQPSSHTIRADHTCTFAAMKTGYLQPSAQPFTGAVHVCDIGIPPHLLLSAVSAR
;
A
#
# COMPACT_ATOMS: atom_id res chain seq x y z
N MET A 1 -46.81 8.10 -34.28
CA MET A 1 -46.36 7.46 -33.04
C MET A 1 -44.81 7.43 -33.06
N LEU A 2 -44.18 8.38 -32.38
CA LEU A 2 -42.71 8.50 -32.37
C LEU A 2 -42.20 7.79 -31.12
N GLY A 3 -41.62 6.59 -31.32
CA GLY A 3 -40.90 5.88 -30.29
C GLY A 3 -39.57 6.58 -30.03
N THR A 4 -39.45 7.27 -28.88
CA THR A 4 -38.15 7.72 -28.36
C THR A 4 -37.34 6.50 -27.98
N ARG A 5 -36.38 6.12 -28.83
CA ARG A 5 -35.28 5.25 -28.41
C ARG A 5 -34.47 6.04 -27.39
N ARG A 6 -34.59 5.66 -26.14
CA ARG A 6 -33.57 6.00 -25.15
C ARG A 6 -32.30 5.36 -25.65
N GLY A 7 -31.34 6.20 -26.06
CA GLY A 7 -30.00 5.76 -26.28
C GLY A 7 -29.47 5.22 -24.96
N GLU A 8 -29.33 3.92 -24.84
CA GLU A 8 -28.50 3.33 -23.80
C GLU A 8 -27.10 3.83 -24.07
N SER A 9 -26.67 4.82 -23.30
CA SER A 9 -25.26 5.15 -23.18
C SER A 9 -24.60 3.92 -22.59
N SER A 10 -24.04 3.05 -23.44
CA SER A 10 -23.16 2.01 -23.02
C SER A 10 -21.84 2.66 -22.58
N SER A 11 -21.82 3.25 -21.37
CA SER A 11 -20.59 3.69 -20.76
C SER A 11 -19.79 2.41 -20.45
N THR A 12 -18.73 2.17 -21.22
CA THR A 12 -17.71 1.19 -20.86
C THR A 12 -17.28 1.49 -19.41
N PRO A 13 -17.27 0.51 -18.50
CA PRO A 13 -16.83 0.77 -17.14
C PRO A 13 -15.41 1.33 -17.17
N ALA A 14 -15.17 2.38 -16.37
CA ALA A 14 -13.86 3.01 -16.27
C ALA A 14 -12.84 1.98 -15.78
N THR A 15 -11.66 2.00 -16.38
CA THR A 15 -10.54 1.18 -15.90
C THR A 15 -10.05 1.69 -14.54
N LEU A 16 -9.38 0.84 -13.77
CA LEU A 16 -8.76 1.24 -12.51
C LEU A 16 -7.86 2.46 -12.69
N GLU A 17 -7.02 2.48 -13.71
CA GLU A 17 -6.11 3.59 -14.01
C GLU A 17 -6.87 4.90 -14.31
N GLN A 18 -7.99 4.83 -15.03
CA GLN A 18 -8.84 5.99 -15.28
C GLN A 18 -9.42 6.54 -13.97
N LEU A 19 -9.95 5.66 -13.13
CA LEU A 19 -10.52 6.05 -11.82
C LEU A 19 -9.46 6.69 -10.93
N LEU A 20 -8.26 6.10 -10.85
CA LEU A 20 -7.16 6.65 -10.07
C LEU A 20 -6.71 8.01 -10.62
N SER A 21 -6.58 8.14 -11.93
CA SER A 21 -6.17 9.40 -12.58
C SER A 21 -7.20 10.50 -12.38
N ASP A 22 -8.49 10.19 -12.46
CA ASP A 22 -9.56 11.16 -12.32
C ASP A 22 -9.70 11.67 -10.87
N HIS A 23 -9.40 10.82 -9.88
CA HIS A 23 -9.67 11.12 -8.48
C HIS A 23 -8.43 11.38 -7.63
N ALA A 24 -7.27 10.90 -8.03
CA ALA A 24 -6.07 10.91 -7.19
C ALA A 24 -4.85 11.57 -7.81
N ALA A 25 -4.81 11.86 -9.11
CA ALA A 25 -3.61 12.38 -9.78
C ALA A 25 -3.10 13.71 -9.23
N ASN A 26 -4.00 14.56 -8.70
CA ASN A 26 -3.66 15.88 -8.14
C ASN A 26 -3.48 15.87 -6.62
N ALA A 27 -3.49 14.70 -5.98
CA ALA A 27 -3.28 14.61 -4.54
C ALA A 27 -1.84 14.95 -4.18
N ALA A 28 -1.63 15.66 -3.07
CA ALA A 28 -0.31 15.94 -2.53
C ALA A 28 0.30 14.70 -1.87
N TRP A 29 -0.55 13.83 -1.32
CA TRP A 29 -0.20 12.58 -0.68
C TRP A 29 -1.06 11.44 -1.20
N HIS A 30 -0.43 10.31 -1.42
CA HIS A 30 -1.11 9.02 -1.60
C HIS A 30 -0.89 8.16 -0.36
N VAL A 31 -1.96 7.54 0.12
CA VAL A 31 -1.91 6.63 1.27
C VAL A 31 -2.08 5.21 0.79
N ASP A 32 -1.05 4.40 0.99
CA ASP A 32 -1.05 2.98 0.69
C ASP A 32 -1.61 2.20 1.88
N ALA A 33 -2.81 1.70 1.72
CA ALA A 33 -3.48 0.77 2.63
C ALA A 33 -4.07 -0.41 1.84
N LEU A 34 -3.40 -0.82 0.76
CA LEU A 34 -3.91 -1.82 -0.19
C LEU A 34 -3.77 -3.24 0.36
N LEU A 35 -2.59 -3.59 0.88
CA LEU A 35 -2.27 -4.92 1.39
C LEU A 35 -1.68 -4.81 2.81
N GLY A 36 -2.05 -5.75 3.67
CA GLY A 36 -1.53 -5.82 5.03
C GLY A 36 -0.41 -6.87 5.21
N THR A 37 -0.01 -7.08 6.46
CA THR A 37 1.05 -8.02 6.85
C THR A 37 0.79 -9.49 6.48
N GLY A 38 -0.48 -9.86 6.24
CA GLY A 38 -0.86 -11.23 5.84
C GLY A 38 -0.72 -11.52 4.35
N ALA A 39 -0.36 -10.53 3.53
CA ALA A 39 -0.16 -10.74 2.10
C ALA A 39 1.16 -11.48 1.84
N VAL A 40 1.10 -12.53 1.03
CA VAL A 40 2.25 -13.36 0.68
C VAL A 40 2.38 -13.46 -0.84
N GLY A 41 3.61 -13.33 -1.34
CA GLY A 41 3.93 -13.40 -2.76
C GLY A 41 3.65 -12.11 -3.51
N ASP A 42 3.70 -12.19 -4.84
CA ASP A 42 3.48 -11.04 -5.69
C ASP A 42 2.03 -10.55 -5.65
N PRO A 43 1.81 -9.23 -5.56
CA PRO A 43 0.49 -8.65 -5.69
C PRO A 43 -0.18 -9.05 -7.00
N ARG A 44 -1.46 -9.45 -6.90
CA ARG A 44 -2.27 -9.86 -8.06
C ARG A 44 -3.16 -8.72 -8.52
N PRO A 45 -3.63 -8.73 -9.77
CA PRO A 45 -4.62 -7.78 -10.23
C PRO A 45 -5.84 -7.70 -9.29
N PRO A 46 -6.33 -6.48 -8.96
CA PRO A 46 -5.91 -5.18 -9.51
C PRO A 46 -4.80 -4.47 -8.72
N PHE A 47 -4.23 -5.10 -7.68
CA PHE A 47 -3.27 -4.45 -6.78
C PHE A 47 -1.93 -4.14 -7.45
N ASP A 48 -1.43 -5.01 -8.33
CA ASP A 48 -0.22 -4.79 -9.12
C ASP A 48 -0.30 -3.49 -9.93
N ALA A 49 -1.38 -3.32 -10.69
CA ALA A 49 -1.61 -2.12 -11.49
C ALA A 49 -1.78 -0.86 -10.60
N ALA A 50 -2.44 -0.99 -9.45
CA ALA A 50 -2.58 0.12 -8.50
C ALA A 50 -1.21 0.54 -7.93
N ILE A 51 -0.38 -0.42 -7.53
CA ILE A 51 0.97 -0.16 -7.01
C ILE A 51 1.83 0.55 -8.06
N ASP A 52 1.82 0.06 -9.30
CA ASP A 52 2.59 0.67 -10.39
C ASP A 52 2.10 2.10 -10.67
N TRP A 53 0.79 2.31 -10.68
CA TRP A 53 0.23 3.65 -10.83
C TRP A 53 0.67 4.59 -9.70
N PHE A 54 0.58 4.16 -8.44
CA PHE A 54 1.04 4.93 -7.28
C PHE A 54 2.51 5.31 -7.39
N ASN A 55 3.36 4.34 -7.77
CA ASN A 55 4.80 4.57 -7.90
C ASN A 55 5.14 5.57 -9.02
N ALA A 56 4.33 5.63 -10.06
CA ALA A 56 4.50 6.57 -11.18
C ALA A 56 4.10 8.02 -10.83
N GLN A 57 3.32 8.24 -9.76
CA GLN A 57 2.88 9.58 -9.38
C GLN A 57 3.96 10.37 -8.64
N PRO A 58 4.02 11.71 -8.85
CA PRO A 58 4.97 12.59 -8.13
C PRO A 58 4.56 12.84 -6.67
N ALA A 59 3.31 12.52 -6.29
CA ALA A 59 2.81 12.70 -4.94
C ALA A 59 3.66 11.94 -3.92
N LYS A 60 3.77 12.49 -2.71
CA LYS A 60 4.38 11.77 -1.59
C LYS A 60 3.53 10.56 -1.19
N LYS A 61 4.19 9.51 -0.72
CA LYS A 61 3.54 8.23 -0.41
C LYS A 61 3.73 7.87 1.05
N LEU A 62 2.62 7.60 1.73
CA LEU A 62 2.58 7.10 3.09
C LEU A 62 2.07 5.66 3.08
N ALA A 63 2.88 4.71 3.54
CA ALA A 63 2.43 3.34 3.74
C ALA A 63 1.85 3.16 5.15
N VAL A 64 0.70 2.51 5.21
CA VAL A 64 0.04 2.13 6.46
C VAL A 64 0.49 0.73 6.85
N ASP A 65 1.23 0.64 7.93
CA ASP A 65 1.84 -0.54 8.53
C ASP A 65 2.96 -1.15 7.68
N VAL A 66 2.68 -1.58 6.46
CA VAL A 66 3.65 -2.19 5.55
C VAL A 66 3.45 -1.62 4.14
N PRO A 67 4.51 -1.18 3.45
CA PRO A 67 4.40 -0.88 2.03
C PRO A 67 3.88 -2.11 1.28
N SER A 68 2.80 -1.95 0.53
CA SER A 68 2.19 -3.05 -0.22
C SER A 68 3.20 -3.70 -1.16
N GLY A 69 3.33 -5.02 -1.09
CA GLY A 69 4.30 -5.80 -1.84
C GLY A 69 5.64 -6.04 -1.14
N LEU A 70 5.90 -5.41 0.01
CA LEU A 70 7.08 -5.65 0.83
C LEU A 70 6.80 -6.76 1.85
N ASP A 71 7.70 -7.73 1.96
CA ASP A 71 7.68 -8.73 3.03
C ASP A 71 8.20 -8.10 4.33
N CYS A 72 7.34 -7.98 5.34
CA CYS A 72 7.69 -7.31 6.59
C CYS A 72 8.62 -8.13 7.51
N ASP A 73 8.76 -9.42 7.28
CA ASP A 73 9.65 -10.30 8.07
C ASP A 73 11.05 -10.37 7.45
N THR A 74 11.14 -10.49 6.14
CA THR A 74 12.40 -10.65 5.41
C THR A 74 12.95 -9.37 4.83
N GLY A 75 12.12 -8.33 4.64
CA GLY A 75 12.49 -7.09 3.99
C GLY A 75 12.70 -7.22 2.47
N GLN A 76 12.23 -8.31 1.88
CA GLN A 76 12.32 -8.52 0.44
C GLN A 76 11.13 -7.91 -0.29
N PRO A 77 11.37 -7.09 -1.32
CA PRO A 77 10.30 -6.58 -2.16
C PRO A 77 9.82 -7.66 -3.14
N SER A 78 8.54 -7.60 -3.49
CA SER A 78 7.99 -8.34 -4.62
C SER A 78 8.22 -7.59 -5.94
N SER A 79 7.75 -8.15 -7.06
CA SER A 79 7.84 -7.49 -8.37
C SER A 79 7.08 -6.16 -8.43
N HIS A 80 6.00 -6.03 -7.64
CA HIS A 80 5.21 -4.81 -7.48
C HIS A 80 5.22 -4.40 -6.00
N THR A 81 5.98 -3.39 -5.66
CA THR A 81 6.12 -2.92 -4.28
C THR A 81 6.03 -1.41 -4.22
N ILE A 82 5.22 -0.87 -3.32
CA ILE A 82 5.12 0.57 -3.07
C ILE A 82 6.47 1.11 -2.61
N ARG A 83 6.89 2.23 -3.21
CA ARG A 83 8.04 3.02 -2.78
C ARG A 83 7.56 4.20 -1.92
N ALA A 84 7.41 3.95 -0.63
CA ALA A 84 6.92 4.95 0.30
C ALA A 84 8.01 5.97 0.66
N ASP A 85 7.59 7.22 0.87
CA ASP A 85 8.43 8.25 1.50
C ASP A 85 8.43 8.08 3.03
N HIS A 86 7.29 7.63 3.56
CA HIS A 86 7.09 7.35 4.98
C HIS A 86 6.29 6.07 5.16
N THR A 87 6.61 5.33 6.22
CA THR A 87 5.83 4.17 6.68
C THR A 87 5.46 4.37 8.13
N CYS A 88 4.16 4.37 8.44
CA CYS A 88 3.65 4.34 9.82
C CYS A 88 3.35 2.89 10.18
N THR A 89 4.30 2.23 10.86
CA THR A 89 4.15 0.84 11.29
C THR A 89 3.56 0.77 12.70
N PHE A 90 2.71 -0.21 12.95
CA PHE A 90 1.96 -0.30 14.20
C PHE A 90 2.68 -1.13 15.24
N ALA A 91 2.60 -0.67 16.48
CA ALA A 91 3.06 -1.29 17.71
C ALA A 91 4.58 -1.47 17.81
N ALA A 92 5.24 -2.07 16.80
CA ALA A 92 6.66 -2.35 16.82
C ALA A 92 7.29 -2.29 15.43
N MET A 93 8.58 -2.03 15.39
CA MET A 93 9.39 -2.14 14.18
C MET A 93 9.33 -3.56 13.64
N LYS A 94 9.04 -3.72 12.35
CA LYS A 94 9.09 -5.03 11.68
C LYS A 94 10.55 -5.43 11.45
N THR A 95 10.85 -6.71 11.63
CA THR A 95 12.23 -7.23 11.47
C THR A 95 12.78 -7.00 10.07
N GLY A 96 11.95 -7.13 9.05
CA GLY A 96 12.34 -6.90 7.67
C GLY A 96 12.76 -5.45 7.37
N TYR A 97 12.28 -4.46 8.13
CA TYR A 97 12.63 -3.05 7.89
C TYR A 97 14.07 -2.72 8.26
N LEU A 98 14.73 -3.57 9.03
CA LEU A 98 16.16 -3.45 9.36
C LEU A 98 17.06 -3.93 8.22
N GLN A 99 16.49 -4.59 7.22
CA GLN A 99 17.25 -5.08 6.08
C GLN A 99 17.51 -3.96 5.06
N PRO A 100 18.72 -3.88 4.49
CA PRO A 100 19.03 -2.88 3.45
C PRO A 100 18.10 -2.96 2.23
N SER A 101 17.60 -4.15 1.90
CA SER A 101 16.64 -4.38 0.79
C SER A 101 15.31 -3.67 0.97
N ALA A 102 14.87 -3.43 2.21
CA ALA A 102 13.62 -2.77 2.52
C ALA A 102 13.70 -1.23 2.43
N GLN A 103 14.87 -0.65 2.65
CA GLN A 103 15.03 0.80 2.77
C GLN A 103 14.49 1.61 1.59
N PRO A 104 14.67 1.20 0.31
CA PRO A 104 14.12 1.92 -0.83
C PRO A 104 12.59 1.95 -0.88
N PHE A 105 11.92 1.09 -0.09
CA PHE A 105 10.47 0.92 -0.11
C PHE A 105 9.79 1.48 1.14
N THR A 106 10.46 1.47 2.29
CA THR A 106 9.87 1.96 3.54
C THR A 106 9.95 3.48 3.70
N GLY A 107 10.97 4.11 3.12
CA GLY A 107 11.30 5.49 3.46
C GLY A 107 11.58 5.66 4.96
N ALA A 108 11.19 6.80 5.52
CA ALA A 108 11.29 7.04 6.95
C ALA A 108 10.23 6.24 7.70
N VAL A 109 10.65 5.35 8.61
CA VAL A 109 9.75 4.50 9.38
C VAL A 109 9.41 5.16 10.72
N HIS A 110 8.10 5.24 11.00
CA HIS A 110 7.54 5.76 12.24
C HIS A 110 6.77 4.64 12.93
N VAL A 111 7.17 4.30 14.16
CA VAL A 111 6.44 3.33 14.98
C VAL A 111 5.29 4.04 15.69
N CYS A 112 4.06 3.63 15.36
CA CYS A 112 2.85 4.22 15.92
C CYS A 112 2.32 3.36 17.06
N ASP A 113 2.14 3.98 18.23
CA ASP A 113 1.49 3.32 19.37
C ASP A 113 -0.01 3.14 19.06
N ILE A 114 -0.49 1.91 19.17
CA ILE A 114 -1.90 1.55 18.98
C ILE A 114 -2.55 1.04 20.29
N GLY A 115 -1.93 1.32 21.43
CA GLY A 115 -2.46 0.98 22.74
C GLY A 115 -2.19 -0.45 23.21
N ILE A 116 -1.21 -1.14 22.61
CA ILE A 116 -0.79 -2.46 23.11
C ILE A 116 0.03 -2.29 24.40
N PRO A 117 -0.37 -2.93 25.51
CA PRO A 117 0.38 -2.85 26.75
C PRO A 117 1.83 -3.31 26.59
N PRO A 118 2.81 -2.59 27.16
CA PRO A 118 4.23 -2.90 26.96
C PRO A 118 4.64 -4.33 27.34
N HIS A 119 4.00 -4.91 28.36
CA HIS A 119 4.31 -6.29 28.77
C HIS A 119 3.94 -7.34 27.73
N LEU A 120 2.92 -7.07 26.89
CA LEU A 120 2.55 -7.97 25.78
C LEU A 120 3.54 -7.87 24.63
N LEU A 121 4.07 -6.68 24.35
CA LEU A 121 5.11 -6.50 23.34
C LEU A 121 6.41 -7.22 23.75
N LEU A 122 6.80 -7.11 25.03
CA LEU A 122 7.98 -7.79 25.55
C LEU A 122 7.83 -9.32 25.53
N SER A 123 6.65 -9.86 25.86
CA SER A 123 6.40 -11.29 25.82
C SER A 123 6.46 -11.85 24.40
N ALA A 124 6.02 -11.11 23.40
CA ALA A 124 6.10 -11.51 21.99
C ALA A 124 7.56 -11.58 21.48
N VAL A 125 8.45 -10.70 21.98
CA VAL A 125 9.88 -10.71 21.66
C VAL A 125 10.60 -11.88 22.33
N SER A 126 10.21 -12.23 23.55
CA SER A 126 10.84 -13.31 24.35
C SER A 126 10.41 -14.72 23.91
N ALA A 127 9.35 -14.84 23.11
CA ALA A 127 8.81 -16.13 22.62
C ALA A 127 9.44 -16.61 21.29
N ARG A 128 10.44 -15.91 20.75
CA ARG A 128 11.14 -16.25 19.49
C ARG A 128 12.51 -16.85 19.75
#